data_b61186cb431dbb40c50ff78ae826f643
#
_entry.id   b61186cb431dbb40c50ff78ae826f643
#
_cell.length_a   1.000
_cell.length_b   1.000
_cell.length_c   1.000
_cell.angle_alpha   90.00
_cell.angle_beta   90.00
_cell.angle_gamma   90.00
#
_symmetry.space_group_name_H-M   'P 1'
#
loop_
_entity.id
_entity.type
_entity.pdbx_description
1 polymer ?
#
loop_
_entity_poly.entity_id
_entity_poly.type
_entity_poly.pdbx_seq_one_letter_code
_entity_poly.pdbx_strand_id
1 'polypeptide(L)'
;VYPYDKLASKVLGFTGGDNQGILGLEVFYDKYLKGKTGRIRTLTDGKGVEIDGAYEEREEPVSGNDLYTSLDVNLQNYAVQACRKVKKEKKAKQVSMILMNPQNGEIYAMVNEPEYNLNKPFSLSAQKRAKNSKKQQEYLNKKWRNSCLNDTYEPGSVFKIITATAGLELSKVQVNDHFNCPGFRIVEDRKIRCHKVGGHGSETFKEGVMNSCNPVFMDVGARVGVDGMYQTFRQLGLFEKTGIDLPGEASSIMHQKKNVGAVELATMSFGPVSYTHLRAHET
;
A
#
# COMPACT_ATOMS: atom_id res chain seq x y z
N VAL A 1 -24.20 -10.05 2.41
CA VAL A 1 -24.63 -8.65 2.23
C VAL A 1 -23.70 -7.74 3.04
N TYR A 2 -23.23 -6.66 2.42
CA TYR A 2 -22.34 -5.67 3.05
C TYR A 2 -23.15 -4.42 3.42
N PRO A 3 -23.51 -4.22 4.70
CA PRO A 3 -24.45 -3.18 5.12
C PRO A 3 -23.94 -1.75 4.89
N TYR A 4 -22.62 -1.57 4.85
CA TYR A 4 -21.99 -0.26 4.60
C TYR A 4 -21.54 -0.06 3.14
N ASP A 5 -22.02 -0.87 2.21
CA ASP A 5 -21.81 -0.78 0.77
C ASP A 5 -20.35 -0.61 0.33
N LYS A 6 -19.76 0.56 0.56
CA LYS A 6 -18.43 0.94 0.04
C LYS A 6 -17.36 1.05 1.11
N LEU A 7 -17.75 1.00 2.39
CA LEU A 7 -16.82 1.25 3.48
C LEU A 7 -15.74 0.16 3.53
N ALA A 8 -14.47 0.57 3.52
CA ALA A 8 -13.31 -0.33 3.53
C ALA A 8 -13.36 -1.43 2.46
N SER A 9 -13.95 -1.15 1.29
CA SER A 9 -14.26 -2.17 0.27
C SER A 9 -13.01 -2.93 -0.21
N LYS A 10 -11.86 -2.28 -0.26
CA LYS A 10 -10.62 -2.91 -0.72
C LYS A 10 -9.85 -3.65 0.38
N VAL A 11 -10.30 -3.49 1.64
CA VAL A 11 -9.81 -4.23 2.80
C VAL A 11 -10.69 -5.46 3.04
N LEU A 12 -11.99 -5.26 3.17
CA LEU A 12 -12.93 -6.36 3.41
C LEU A 12 -12.92 -7.36 2.25
N GLY A 13 -12.95 -6.85 1.02
CA GLY A 13 -13.09 -7.72 -0.15
C GLY A 13 -14.52 -8.23 -0.31
N PHE A 14 -14.70 -9.27 -1.09
CA PHE A 14 -16.02 -9.86 -1.35
C PHE A 14 -15.92 -11.34 -1.67
N THR A 15 -17.06 -12.04 -1.53
CA THR A 15 -17.21 -13.46 -1.86
C THR A 15 -17.84 -13.66 -3.24
N GLY A 16 -17.57 -14.81 -3.85
CA GLY A 16 -18.24 -15.29 -5.04
C GLY A 16 -19.64 -15.83 -4.76
N GLY A 17 -20.29 -16.34 -5.82
CA GLY A 17 -21.63 -16.94 -5.73
C GLY A 17 -21.68 -18.23 -4.90
N ASP A 18 -20.55 -18.89 -4.70
CA ASP A 18 -20.36 -20.11 -3.92
C ASP A 18 -19.82 -19.83 -2.50
N ASN A 19 -19.95 -18.60 -2.01
CA ASN A 19 -19.42 -18.11 -0.75
C ASN A 19 -17.88 -18.23 -0.59
N GLN A 20 -17.14 -18.44 -1.69
CA GLN A 20 -15.69 -18.41 -1.64
C GLN A 20 -15.18 -16.96 -1.64
N GLY A 21 -14.26 -16.64 -0.73
CA GLY A 21 -13.58 -15.35 -0.71
C GLY A 21 -12.78 -15.10 -1.99
N ILE A 22 -12.93 -13.90 -2.59
CA ILE A 22 -12.23 -13.54 -3.82
C ILE A 22 -11.13 -12.52 -3.57
N LEU A 23 -11.36 -11.57 -2.69
CA LEU A 23 -10.42 -10.47 -2.37
C LEU A 23 -10.45 -10.12 -0.89
N GLY A 24 -9.45 -9.35 -0.44
CA GLY A 24 -9.37 -8.75 0.88
C GLY A 24 -9.33 -9.78 2.02
N LEU A 25 -9.93 -9.43 3.14
CA LEU A 25 -10.05 -10.32 4.30
C LEU A 25 -10.91 -11.55 4.00
N GLU A 26 -11.92 -11.42 3.12
CA GLU A 26 -12.77 -12.54 2.71
C GLU A 26 -11.95 -13.68 2.09
N VAL A 27 -10.96 -13.39 1.23
CA VAL A 27 -10.09 -14.44 0.67
C VAL A 27 -8.99 -14.86 1.63
N PHE A 28 -8.44 -13.94 2.42
CA PHE A 28 -7.35 -14.26 3.35
C PHE A 28 -7.81 -15.22 4.45
N TYR A 29 -9.02 -14.99 4.95
CA TYR A 29 -9.64 -15.79 6.01
C TYR A 29 -10.70 -16.78 5.52
N ASP A 30 -10.81 -17.04 4.20
CA ASP A 30 -11.82 -17.92 3.59
C ASP A 30 -11.93 -19.27 4.32
N LYS A 31 -10.80 -19.86 4.68
CA LYS A 31 -10.74 -21.12 5.43
C LYS A 31 -11.54 -21.11 6.75
N TYR A 32 -11.62 -19.95 7.41
CA TYR A 32 -12.32 -19.78 8.68
C TYR A 32 -13.74 -19.27 8.50
N LEU A 33 -13.99 -18.45 7.48
CA LEU A 33 -15.26 -17.76 7.25
C LEU A 33 -16.27 -18.63 6.50
N LYS A 34 -15.80 -19.48 5.58
CA LYS A 34 -16.67 -20.22 4.66
C LYS A 34 -17.58 -21.28 5.33
N GLY A 35 -17.15 -21.87 6.45
CA GLY A 35 -17.83 -23.01 7.05
C GLY A 35 -17.76 -24.30 6.21
N LYS A 36 -18.69 -25.20 6.43
CA LYS A 36 -18.83 -26.45 5.63
C LYS A 36 -20.24 -26.53 5.07
N THR A 37 -20.31 -26.77 3.77
CA THR A 37 -21.60 -26.96 3.07
C THR A 37 -22.21 -28.29 3.49
N GLY A 38 -23.45 -28.29 3.93
CA GLY A 38 -24.23 -29.51 4.14
C GLY A 38 -24.54 -30.22 2.82
N ARG A 39 -24.83 -31.51 2.92
CA ARG A 39 -25.19 -32.32 1.76
C ARG A 39 -26.40 -33.17 2.12
N ILE A 40 -27.32 -33.30 1.16
CA ILE A 40 -28.43 -34.23 1.22
C ILE A 40 -28.24 -35.20 0.04
N ARG A 41 -28.19 -36.50 0.33
CA ARG A 41 -28.15 -37.56 -0.66
C ARG A 41 -29.44 -38.30 -0.60
N THR A 42 -30.22 -38.25 -1.66
CA THR A 42 -31.49 -38.97 -1.82
C THR A 42 -31.35 -39.96 -2.96
N LEU A 43 -32.10 -41.03 -2.92
CA LEU A 43 -32.26 -41.93 -4.07
C LEU A 43 -33.37 -41.36 -4.98
N THR A 44 -33.02 -41.21 -6.25
CA THR A 44 -33.97 -40.77 -7.28
C THR A 44 -34.25 -41.91 -8.28
N ASP A 45 -35.42 -41.90 -8.87
CA ASP A 45 -35.75 -42.76 -10.01
C ASP A 45 -34.98 -42.37 -11.29
N GLY A 46 -35.12 -43.12 -12.35
CA GLY A 46 -34.49 -42.85 -13.67
C GLY A 46 -34.92 -41.52 -14.32
N LYS A 47 -35.88 -40.81 -13.76
CA LYS A 47 -36.38 -39.48 -14.18
C LYS A 47 -35.93 -38.37 -13.25
N GLY A 48 -35.18 -38.67 -12.17
CA GLY A 48 -34.70 -37.71 -11.20
C GLY A 48 -35.73 -37.33 -10.12
N VAL A 49 -36.82 -38.09 -9.96
CA VAL A 49 -37.81 -37.90 -8.90
C VAL A 49 -37.39 -38.70 -7.69
N GLU A 50 -37.50 -38.08 -6.49
CA GLU A 50 -37.20 -38.75 -5.21
C GLU A 50 -38.12 -39.96 -5.01
N ILE A 51 -37.56 -41.07 -4.54
CA ILE A 51 -38.30 -42.29 -4.26
C ILE A 51 -38.84 -42.17 -2.83
N ASP A 52 -40.18 -42.14 -2.69
CA ASP A 52 -40.83 -42.09 -1.37
C ASP A 52 -40.38 -43.27 -0.45
N GLY A 53 -39.96 -42.88 0.77
CA GLY A 53 -39.46 -43.84 1.76
C GLY A 53 -38.02 -44.35 1.52
N ALA A 54 -37.29 -43.79 0.57
CA ALA A 54 -35.86 -44.06 0.38
C ALA A 54 -35.02 -43.47 1.52
N TYR A 55 -33.90 -44.10 1.80
CA TYR A 55 -32.94 -43.62 2.81
C TYR A 55 -32.34 -42.28 2.37
N GLU A 56 -32.51 -41.28 3.22
CA GLU A 56 -31.90 -39.93 3.06
C GLU A 56 -30.69 -39.85 3.98
N GLU A 57 -29.50 -39.62 3.40
CA GLU A 57 -28.29 -39.32 4.13
C GLU A 57 -28.10 -37.81 4.18
N ARG A 58 -28.16 -37.22 5.37
CA ARG A 58 -28.06 -35.77 5.57
C ARG A 58 -26.83 -35.42 6.37
N GLU A 59 -25.95 -34.63 5.77
CA GLU A 59 -24.85 -33.96 6.46
C GLU A 59 -25.27 -32.51 6.76
N GLU A 60 -25.37 -32.14 8.02
CA GLU A 60 -25.73 -30.78 8.40
C GLU A 60 -24.63 -29.76 8.04
N PRO A 61 -24.99 -28.54 7.59
CA PRO A 61 -24.03 -27.50 7.33
C PRO A 61 -23.40 -27.00 8.63
N VAL A 62 -22.12 -26.63 8.57
CA VAL A 62 -21.41 -26.01 9.70
C VAL A 62 -21.15 -24.56 9.35
N SER A 63 -21.65 -23.63 10.17
CA SER A 63 -21.40 -22.20 10.00
C SER A 63 -19.92 -21.87 10.07
N GLY A 64 -19.47 -20.86 9.32
CA GLY A 64 -18.14 -20.28 9.46
C GLY A 64 -17.99 -19.51 10.77
N ASN A 65 -16.78 -19.11 11.06
CA ASN A 65 -16.45 -18.30 12.23
C ASN A 65 -16.65 -16.82 11.95
N ASP A 66 -16.82 -16.02 13.01
CA ASP A 66 -16.78 -14.58 12.94
C ASP A 66 -15.34 -14.06 12.93
N LEU A 67 -15.10 -12.98 12.20
CA LEU A 67 -13.81 -12.28 12.16
C LEU A 67 -13.95 -10.90 12.81
N TYR A 68 -13.24 -10.70 13.91
CA TYR A 68 -13.12 -9.39 14.56
C TYR A 68 -11.88 -8.68 14.06
N THR A 69 -12.03 -7.44 13.58
CA THR A 69 -10.95 -6.65 13.02
C THR A 69 -10.64 -5.44 13.89
N SER A 70 -9.45 -4.87 13.75
CA SER A 70 -9.06 -3.60 14.38
C SER A 70 -9.67 -2.37 13.72
N LEU A 71 -10.37 -2.52 12.58
CA LEU A 71 -11.00 -1.41 11.88
C LEU A 71 -12.09 -0.74 12.72
N ASP A 72 -11.94 0.54 12.95
CA ASP A 72 -12.95 1.37 13.60
C ASP A 72 -13.82 2.06 12.56
N VAL A 73 -15.14 1.83 12.62
CA VAL A 73 -16.12 2.36 11.65
C VAL A 73 -16.12 3.89 11.61
N ASN A 74 -15.97 4.55 12.77
CA ASN A 74 -15.98 6.01 12.85
C ASN A 74 -14.70 6.60 12.26
N LEU A 75 -13.54 6.05 12.66
CA LEU A 75 -12.25 6.47 12.12
C LEU A 75 -12.15 6.22 10.61
N GLN A 76 -12.66 5.08 10.15
CA GLN A 76 -12.74 4.77 8.72
C GLN A 76 -13.60 5.79 7.96
N ASN A 77 -14.77 6.17 8.51
CA ASN A 77 -15.63 7.19 7.90
C ASN A 77 -14.98 8.58 7.87
N TYR A 78 -14.32 9.01 8.95
CA TYR A 78 -13.58 10.28 8.97
C TYR A 78 -12.44 10.28 7.94
N ALA A 79 -11.69 9.19 7.87
CA ALA A 79 -10.61 9.04 6.89
C ALA A 79 -11.15 9.07 5.44
N VAL A 80 -12.28 8.43 5.16
CA VAL A 80 -12.96 8.49 3.84
C VAL A 80 -13.37 9.92 3.49
N GLN A 81 -13.97 10.66 4.44
CA GLN A 81 -14.35 12.06 4.22
C GLN A 81 -13.12 12.94 3.91
N ALA A 82 -12.05 12.79 4.67
CA ALA A 82 -10.80 13.50 4.44
C ALA A 82 -10.21 13.19 3.05
N CYS A 83 -10.13 11.90 2.68
CA CYS A 83 -9.64 11.47 1.38
C CYS A 83 -10.49 12.02 0.22
N ARG A 84 -11.82 12.01 0.35
CA ARG A 84 -12.74 12.58 -0.67
C ARG A 84 -12.55 14.07 -0.83
N LYS A 85 -12.39 14.81 0.28
CA LYS A 85 -12.12 16.25 0.27
C LYS A 85 -10.82 16.54 -0.50
N VAL A 86 -9.72 15.91 -0.12
CA VAL A 86 -8.42 16.06 -0.77
C VAL A 86 -8.50 15.69 -2.25
N LYS A 87 -9.13 14.57 -2.59
CA LYS A 87 -9.30 14.14 -3.97
C LYS A 87 -10.03 15.18 -4.82
N LYS A 88 -11.09 15.79 -4.29
CA LYS A 88 -11.85 16.84 -4.97
C LYS A 88 -11.02 18.12 -5.13
N GLU A 89 -10.40 18.62 -4.06
CA GLU A 89 -9.65 19.86 -4.03
C GLU A 89 -8.39 19.81 -4.91
N LYS A 90 -7.67 18.70 -4.86
CA LYS A 90 -6.43 18.51 -5.62
C LYS A 90 -6.64 17.85 -6.99
N LYS A 91 -7.89 17.54 -7.36
CA LYS A 91 -8.24 16.81 -8.60
C LYS A 91 -7.42 15.52 -8.75
N ALA A 92 -7.12 14.86 -7.63
CA ALA A 92 -6.31 13.66 -7.61
C ALA A 92 -7.07 12.47 -8.23
N LYS A 93 -6.38 11.63 -8.97
CA LYS A 93 -6.95 10.38 -9.52
C LYS A 93 -7.33 9.42 -8.39
N GLN A 94 -6.50 9.35 -7.36
CA GLN A 94 -6.62 8.45 -6.22
C GLN A 94 -6.03 9.12 -4.98
N VAL A 95 -6.60 8.80 -3.82
CA VAL A 95 -6.06 9.17 -2.50
C VAL A 95 -6.12 7.94 -1.61
N SER A 96 -5.02 7.65 -0.94
CA SER A 96 -4.89 6.53 -0.01
C SER A 96 -4.50 7.04 1.37
N MET A 97 -5.04 6.40 2.42
CA MET A 97 -4.73 6.74 3.82
C MET A 97 -4.73 5.48 4.66
N ILE A 98 -3.74 5.36 5.52
CA ILE A 98 -3.69 4.35 6.59
C ILE A 98 -3.65 5.10 7.91
N LEU A 99 -4.51 4.71 8.85
CA LEU A 99 -4.47 5.16 10.24
C LEU A 99 -4.12 3.95 11.11
N MET A 100 -2.98 4.01 11.78
CA MET A 100 -2.39 2.90 12.50
C MET A 100 -1.97 3.31 13.90
N ASN A 101 -2.11 2.42 14.86
CA ASN A 101 -1.49 2.56 16.19
C ASN A 101 0.00 2.18 16.08
N PRO A 102 0.92 3.12 16.31
CA PRO A 102 2.35 2.84 16.18
C PRO A 102 2.91 1.94 17.30
N GLN A 103 2.17 1.72 18.38
CA GLN A 103 2.62 0.92 19.52
C GLN A 103 2.45 -0.59 19.28
N ASN A 104 1.42 -0.98 18.55
CA ASN A 104 1.06 -2.39 18.35
C ASN A 104 0.82 -2.79 16.89
N GLY A 105 0.82 -1.80 15.96
CA GLY A 105 0.61 -2.05 14.53
C GLY A 105 -0.86 -2.22 14.11
N GLU A 106 -1.83 -2.11 15.02
CA GLU A 106 -3.25 -2.20 14.66
C GLU A 106 -3.66 -1.11 13.66
N ILE A 107 -4.34 -1.51 12.59
CA ILE A 107 -4.86 -0.59 11.58
C ILE A 107 -6.30 -0.26 11.90
N TYR A 108 -6.55 0.99 12.28
CA TYR A 108 -7.88 1.49 12.60
C TYR A 108 -8.66 1.95 11.38
N ALA A 109 -7.97 2.40 10.33
CA ALA A 109 -8.57 2.74 9.05
C ALA A 109 -7.61 2.52 7.90
N MET A 110 -8.12 2.03 6.77
CA MET A 110 -7.40 1.93 5.51
C MET A 110 -8.33 2.34 4.37
N VAL A 111 -8.04 3.47 3.75
CA VAL A 111 -8.88 4.09 2.72
C VAL A 111 -8.16 4.10 1.38
N ASN A 112 -8.91 3.79 0.34
CA ASN A 112 -8.45 3.81 -1.05
C ASN A 112 -9.51 4.50 -1.92
N GLU A 113 -9.59 5.81 -1.87
CA GLU A 113 -10.60 6.56 -2.64
C GLU A 113 -10.18 6.68 -4.13
N PRO A 114 -10.99 6.21 -5.13
CA PRO A 114 -12.38 5.79 -5.00
C PRO A 114 -12.56 4.34 -4.53
N GLU A 115 -13.49 4.16 -3.60
CA GLU A 115 -13.98 2.86 -3.17
C GLU A 115 -15.05 2.32 -4.13
N TYR A 116 -15.35 1.01 -4.06
CA TYR A 116 -16.41 0.38 -4.86
C TYR A 116 -17.50 -0.23 -3.95
N ASN A 117 -18.69 -0.49 -4.52
CA ASN A 117 -19.77 -1.14 -3.78
C ASN A 117 -19.53 -2.65 -3.70
N LEU A 118 -19.41 -3.17 -2.49
CA LEU A 118 -19.17 -4.58 -2.18
C LEU A 118 -20.34 -5.48 -2.60
N ASN A 119 -21.56 -4.95 -2.56
CA ASN A 119 -22.76 -5.69 -3.02
C ASN A 119 -22.87 -5.73 -4.55
N LYS A 120 -22.05 -4.93 -5.28
CA LYS A 120 -22.00 -4.90 -6.75
C LYS A 120 -20.53 -4.83 -7.24
N PRO A 121 -19.67 -5.78 -6.85
CA PRO A 121 -18.23 -5.68 -7.09
C PRO A 121 -17.85 -5.68 -8.58
N PHE A 122 -18.58 -6.39 -9.41
CA PHE A 122 -18.34 -6.51 -10.85
C PHE A 122 -18.95 -5.36 -11.67
N SER A 123 -19.67 -4.41 -11.06
CA SER A 123 -20.28 -3.30 -11.78
C SER A 123 -19.21 -2.38 -12.40
N LEU A 124 -19.30 -2.10 -13.69
CA LEU A 124 -18.47 -1.14 -14.41
C LEU A 124 -19.35 -0.03 -15.00
N SER A 125 -18.81 1.20 -15.11
CA SER A 125 -19.47 2.27 -15.85
C SER A 125 -19.63 1.90 -17.33
N ALA A 126 -20.59 2.52 -18.01
CA ALA A 126 -20.84 2.24 -19.43
C ALA A 126 -19.59 2.37 -20.30
N GLN A 127 -18.74 3.39 -20.03
CA GLN A 127 -17.49 3.64 -20.76
C GLN A 127 -16.43 2.55 -20.54
N LYS A 128 -16.50 1.79 -19.43
CA LYS A 128 -15.55 0.72 -19.06
C LYS A 128 -16.09 -0.67 -19.36
N ARG A 129 -17.31 -0.79 -19.87
CA ARG A 129 -17.87 -2.06 -20.37
C ARG A 129 -17.25 -2.37 -21.74
N ALA A 130 -16.10 -2.98 -21.74
CA ALA A 130 -15.41 -3.36 -22.97
C ALA A 130 -16.06 -4.61 -23.59
N LYS A 131 -16.09 -4.69 -24.94
CA LYS A 131 -16.52 -5.90 -25.65
C LYS A 131 -15.54 -7.06 -25.44
N ASN A 132 -14.27 -6.76 -25.11
CA ASN A 132 -13.22 -7.75 -24.86
C ASN A 132 -13.17 -8.09 -23.37
N SER A 133 -13.32 -9.38 -23.05
CA SER A 133 -13.27 -9.91 -21.67
C SER A 133 -11.96 -9.59 -20.95
N LYS A 134 -10.82 -9.61 -21.64
CA LYS A 134 -9.50 -9.28 -21.05
C LYS A 134 -9.43 -7.83 -20.56
N LYS A 135 -9.87 -6.88 -21.39
CA LYS A 135 -9.94 -5.45 -20.99
C LYS A 135 -10.91 -5.22 -19.84
N GLN A 136 -12.03 -5.93 -19.84
CA GLN A 136 -13.00 -5.86 -18.75
C GLN A 136 -12.38 -6.33 -17.43
N GLN A 137 -11.65 -7.43 -17.45
CA GLN A 137 -10.94 -7.96 -16.28
C GLN A 137 -9.85 -6.98 -15.79
N GLU A 138 -9.11 -6.35 -16.69
CA GLU A 138 -8.13 -5.30 -16.33
C GLU A 138 -8.78 -4.12 -15.60
N TYR A 139 -9.95 -3.65 -16.05
CA TYR A 139 -10.71 -2.60 -15.37
C TYR A 139 -11.20 -3.03 -13.99
N LEU A 140 -11.63 -4.27 -13.83
CA LEU A 140 -12.05 -4.83 -12.55
C LEU A 140 -10.86 -4.96 -11.60
N ASN A 141 -9.74 -5.51 -12.06
CA ASN A 141 -8.52 -5.63 -11.26
C ASN A 141 -8.05 -4.25 -10.77
N LYS A 142 -8.05 -3.23 -11.64
CA LYS A 142 -7.72 -1.86 -11.26
C LYS A 142 -8.70 -1.26 -10.25
N LYS A 143 -9.99 -1.57 -10.38
CA LYS A 143 -11.04 -1.12 -9.46
C LYS A 143 -10.87 -1.72 -8.06
N TRP A 144 -10.52 -3.00 -7.98
CA TRP A 144 -10.39 -3.75 -6.73
C TRP A 144 -9.03 -3.55 -6.05
N ARG A 145 -8.03 -3.04 -6.77
CA ARG A 145 -6.67 -2.89 -6.27
C ARG A 145 -6.60 -2.03 -5.01
N ASN A 146 -5.99 -2.55 -3.96
CA ASN A 146 -5.69 -1.85 -2.73
C ASN A 146 -4.33 -1.16 -2.85
N SER A 147 -4.31 0.13 -3.15
CA SER A 147 -3.08 0.87 -3.37
C SER A 147 -2.27 1.12 -2.09
N CYS A 148 -2.89 1.05 -0.91
CA CYS A 148 -2.13 1.08 0.35
C CYS A 148 -1.20 -0.13 0.50
N LEU A 149 -1.51 -1.22 -0.20
CA LEU A 149 -0.85 -2.51 -0.04
C LEU A 149 -0.15 -3.00 -1.31
N ASN A 150 -0.82 -2.86 -2.46
CA ASN A 150 -0.38 -3.48 -3.70
C ASN A 150 0.50 -2.55 -4.56
N ASP A 151 0.60 -1.26 -4.23
CA ASP A 151 1.35 -0.27 -5.00
C ASP A 151 2.63 0.13 -4.28
N THR A 152 3.70 0.26 -5.04
CA THR A 152 4.92 0.92 -4.63
C THR A 152 4.97 2.31 -5.26
N TYR A 153 5.61 3.27 -4.60
CA TYR A 153 5.79 4.61 -5.11
C TYR A 153 7.12 5.21 -4.63
N GLU A 154 7.59 6.22 -5.32
CA GLU A 154 8.76 6.96 -4.86
C GLU A 154 8.36 7.87 -3.69
N PRO A 155 8.93 7.65 -2.49
CA PRO A 155 8.51 8.37 -1.29
C PRO A 155 8.85 9.87 -1.32
N GLY A 156 9.78 10.29 -2.19
CA GLY A 156 10.24 11.66 -2.25
C GLY A 156 10.79 12.14 -0.90
N SER A 157 10.57 13.41 -0.57
CA SER A 157 11.11 14.05 0.64
C SER A 157 10.69 13.40 1.97
N VAL A 158 9.67 12.55 2.00
CA VAL A 158 9.32 11.78 3.21
C VAL A 158 10.46 10.83 3.59
N PHE A 159 11.20 10.32 2.61
CA PHE A 159 12.35 9.43 2.84
C PHE A 159 13.51 10.11 3.57
N LYS A 160 13.57 11.44 3.58
CA LYS A 160 14.58 12.21 4.33
C LYS A 160 14.57 11.92 5.82
N ILE A 161 13.43 11.52 6.38
CA ILE A 161 13.33 11.07 7.78
C ILE A 161 14.28 9.90 8.00
N ILE A 162 14.32 8.92 7.10
CA ILE A 162 15.20 7.75 7.20
C ILE A 162 16.66 8.16 7.12
N THR A 163 17.00 9.06 6.19
CA THR A 163 18.37 9.58 6.06
C THR A 163 18.80 10.38 7.28
N ALA A 164 17.89 11.19 7.85
CA ALA A 164 18.13 11.92 9.09
C ALA A 164 18.38 10.96 10.26
N THR A 165 17.56 9.94 10.41
CA THR A 165 17.72 8.88 11.41
C THR A 165 19.08 8.21 11.26
N ALA A 166 19.44 7.78 10.04
CA ALA A 166 20.75 7.18 9.79
C ALA A 166 21.91 8.10 10.17
N GLY A 167 21.80 9.38 9.82
CA GLY A 167 22.83 10.38 10.14
C GLY A 167 23.04 10.58 11.65
N LEU A 168 21.96 10.68 12.40
CA LEU A 168 21.97 10.90 13.85
C LEU A 168 22.39 9.62 14.60
N GLU A 169 21.75 8.48 14.32
CA GLU A 169 22.02 7.20 15.00
C GLU A 169 23.46 6.73 14.80
N LEU A 170 24.00 6.92 13.61
CA LEU A 170 25.38 6.56 13.29
C LEU A 170 26.38 7.67 13.66
N SER A 171 25.95 8.73 14.35
CA SER A 171 26.77 9.87 14.79
C SER A 171 27.56 10.52 13.63
N LYS A 172 27.01 10.51 12.40
CA LYS A 172 27.61 11.13 11.21
C LYS A 172 27.28 12.61 11.10
N VAL A 173 26.23 13.04 11.76
CA VAL A 173 25.80 14.45 11.86
C VAL A 173 25.24 14.73 13.23
N GLN A 174 25.34 16.01 13.64
CA GLN A 174 24.69 16.56 14.81
C GLN A 174 23.67 17.61 14.40
N VAL A 175 22.71 17.89 15.29
CA VAL A 175 21.58 18.80 15.02
C VAL A 175 22.04 20.19 14.58
N ASN A 176 23.16 20.67 15.12
CA ASN A 176 23.71 21.99 14.88
C ASN A 176 24.86 21.98 13.83
N ASP A 177 25.15 20.86 13.19
CA ASP A 177 26.12 20.84 12.08
C ASP A 177 25.71 21.79 10.97
N HIS A 178 26.66 22.56 10.47
CA HIS A 178 26.44 23.54 9.41
C HIS A 178 26.65 22.93 8.01
N PHE A 179 25.78 23.33 7.11
CA PHE A 179 25.76 22.97 5.69
C PHE A 179 25.56 24.22 4.85
N ASN A 180 25.90 24.14 3.56
CA ASN A 180 25.65 25.21 2.63
C ASN A 180 24.86 24.71 1.43
N CYS A 181 23.77 25.37 1.09
CA CYS A 181 22.91 25.05 -0.03
C CYS A 181 22.92 26.16 -1.09
N PRO A 182 23.74 26.08 -2.14
CA PRO A 182 23.73 27.03 -3.25
C PRO A 182 22.60 26.80 -4.25
N GLY A 183 21.62 25.96 -3.93
CA GLY A 183 20.53 25.57 -4.83
C GLY A 183 20.76 24.29 -5.62
N PHE A 184 21.94 23.67 -5.50
CA PHE A 184 22.30 22.40 -6.17
C PHE A 184 23.51 21.74 -5.51
N ARG A 185 23.76 20.49 -5.89
CA ARG A 185 25.03 19.78 -5.70
C ARG A 185 25.48 19.20 -7.02
N ILE A 186 26.80 19.19 -7.23
CA ILE A 186 27.42 18.42 -8.32
C ILE A 186 27.91 17.12 -7.69
N VAL A 187 27.42 16.01 -8.19
CA VAL A 187 27.81 14.66 -7.80
C VAL A 187 28.31 13.96 -9.07
N GLU A 188 29.61 13.70 -9.11
CA GLU A 188 30.30 13.29 -10.34
C GLU A 188 30.07 14.31 -11.47
N ASP A 189 29.43 13.90 -12.56
CA ASP A 189 29.11 14.75 -13.74
C ASP A 189 27.69 15.33 -13.68
N ARG A 190 26.91 15.05 -12.63
CA ARG A 190 25.49 15.40 -12.54
C ARG A 190 25.22 16.57 -11.59
N LYS A 191 24.51 17.56 -12.11
CA LYS A 191 23.98 18.67 -11.32
C LYS A 191 22.61 18.33 -10.77
N ILE A 192 22.52 18.03 -9.47
CA ILE A 192 21.27 17.72 -8.77
C ILE A 192 20.76 18.96 -8.06
N ARG A 193 19.54 19.37 -8.34
CA ARG A 193 18.97 20.65 -7.88
C ARG A 193 18.22 20.51 -6.56
N CYS A 194 18.28 21.59 -5.77
CA CYS A 194 17.33 21.79 -4.67
C CYS A 194 15.98 22.25 -5.24
N HIS A 195 14.89 22.05 -4.50
CA HIS A 195 13.59 22.61 -4.86
C HIS A 195 13.59 24.14 -4.82
N LYS A 196 14.43 24.77 -3.96
CA LYS A 196 14.66 26.21 -3.94
C LYS A 196 15.82 26.55 -4.88
N VAL A 197 15.50 27.15 -6.01
CA VAL A 197 16.47 27.42 -7.10
C VAL A 197 17.63 28.30 -6.65
N GLY A 198 17.36 29.33 -5.84
CA GLY A 198 18.39 30.23 -5.29
C GLY A 198 19.18 29.66 -4.10
N GLY A 199 18.85 28.44 -3.68
CA GLY A 199 19.43 27.80 -2.50
C GLY A 199 18.89 28.35 -1.17
N HIS A 200 19.25 27.65 -0.08
CA HIS A 200 18.90 28.06 1.27
C HIS A 200 20.06 28.85 1.94
N GLY A 201 21.23 28.87 1.31
CA GLY A 201 22.44 29.46 1.88
C GLY A 201 23.06 28.58 2.97
N SER A 202 23.66 29.23 3.97
CA SER A 202 24.18 28.53 5.15
C SER A 202 23.02 28.17 6.08
N GLU A 203 22.91 26.91 6.45
CA GLU A 203 21.85 26.38 7.31
C GLU A 203 22.39 25.25 8.18
N THR A 204 21.85 25.11 9.38
CA THR A 204 22.12 23.98 10.26
C THR A 204 21.43 22.71 9.74
N PHE A 205 21.82 21.53 10.23
CA PHE A 205 21.12 20.29 9.89
C PHE A 205 19.61 20.38 10.23
N LYS A 206 19.28 20.94 11.40
CA LYS A 206 17.90 21.19 11.82
C LYS A 206 17.13 22.03 10.78
N GLU A 207 17.72 23.13 10.35
CA GLU A 207 17.12 23.99 9.32
C GLU A 207 17.01 23.28 7.98
N GLY A 208 18.01 22.48 7.60
CA GLY A 208 17.97 21.64 6.41
C GLY A 208 16.81 20.63 6.41
N VAL A 209 16.49 20.06 7.58
CA VAL A 209 15.29 19.20 7.76
C VAL A 209 14.02 20.06 7.61
N MET A 210 13.92 21.18 8.30
CA MET A 210 12.76 22.10 8.25
C MET A 210 12.49 22.60 6.83
N ASN A 211 13.55 22.95 6.11
CA ASN A 211 13.51 23.43 4.73
C ASN A 211 13.41 22.30 3.70
N SER A 212 13.45 21.04 4.12
CA SER A 212 13.52 19.89 3.20
C SER A 212 14.61 20.05 2.12
N CYS A 213 15.80 20.50 2.52
CA CYS A 213 16.90 20.88 1.63
C CYS A 213 17.56 19.66 0.98
N ASN A 214 17.50 19.49 -0.33
CA ASN A 214 18.12 18.36 -1.01
C ASN A 214 19.65 18.32 -0.84
N PRO A 215 20.41 19.43 -1.05
CA PRO A 215 21.87 19.44 -0.82
C PRO A 215 22.30 18.98 0.56
N VAL A 216 21.62 19.43 1.62
CA VAL A 216 21.91 18.97 2.99
C VAL A 216 21.77 17.46 3.10
N PHE A 217 20.68 16.91 2.60
CA PHE A 217 20.46 15.46 2.65
C PHE A 217 21.40 14.65 1.76
N MET A 218 21.86 15.19 0.64
CA MET A 218 22.93 14.57 -0.14
C MET A 218 24.26 14.53 0.64
N ASP A 219 24.61 15.62 1.34
CA ASP A 219 25.81 15.69 2.16
C ASP A 219 25.71 14.71 3.37
N VAL A 220 24.54 14.64 4.02
CA VAL A 220 24.30 13.67 5.10
C VAL A 220 24.42 12.24 4.59
N GLY A 221 23.78 11.92 3.47
CA GLY A 221 23.89 10.58 2.86
C GLY A 221 25.33 10.21 2.50
N ALA A 222 26.11 11.15 1.98
CA ALA A 222 27.52 10.95 1.70
C ALA A 222 28.35 10.65 2.97
N ARG A 223 28.06 11.34 4.09
CA ARG A 223 28.70 11.07 5.39
C ARG A 223 28.30 9.71 5.98
N VAL A 224 27.03 9.31 5.81
CA VAL A 224 26.51 8.01 6.26
C VAL A 224 27.11 6.88 5.43
N GLY A 225 27.23 7.09 4.13
CA GLY A 225 27.74 6.11 3.17
C GLY A 225 26.71 5.01 2.84
N VAL A 226 27.01 4.22 1.81
CA VAL A 226 26.13 3.14 1.34
C VAL A 226 25.89 2.11 2.45
N ASP A 227 26.93 1.74 3.17
CA ASP A 227 26.83 0.73 4.22
C ASP A 227 25.91 1.17 5.37
N GLY A 228 26.07 2.40 5.85
CA GLY A 228 25.24 2.97 6.90
C GLY A 228 23.78 3.11 6.47
N MET A 229 23.51 3.57 5.25
CA MET A 229 22.15 3.65 4.72
C MET A 229 21.49 2.27 4.67
N TYR A 230 22.15 1.26 4.12
CA TYR A 230 21.59 -0.10 4.03
C TYR A 230 21.46 -0.80 5.38
N GLN A 231 22.34 -0.49 6.34
CA GLN A 231 22.16 -0.93 7.73
C GLN A 231 20.86 -0.36 8.31
N THR A 232 20.66 0.94 8.19
CA THR A 232 19.44 1.62 8.68
C THR A 232 18.19 1.09 7.98
N PHE A 233 18.23 0.85 6.67
CA PHE A 233 17.09 0.27 5.93
C PHE A 233 16.69 -1.10 6.48
N ARG A 234 17.68 -1.96 6.81
CA ARG A 234 17.38 -3.26 7.44
C ARG A 234 16.78 -3.11 8.82
N GLN A 235 17.36 -2.24 9.65
CA GLN A 235 16.84 -1.98 11.01
C GLN A 235 15.40 -1.46 11.01
N LEU A 236 15.03 -0.68 9.99
CA LEU A 236 13.66 -0.18 9.79
C LEU A 236 12.75 -1.15 9.00
N GLY A 237 13.21 -2.36 8.69
CA GLY A 237 12.41 -3.37 8.00
C GLY A 237 12.04 -3.06 6.55
N LEU A 238 12.77 -2.14 5.86
CA LEU A 238 12.39 -1.70 4.52
C LEU A 238 12.56 -2.76 3.43
N PHE A 239 13.23 -3.86 3.72
CA PHE A 239 13.40 -4.99 2.79
C PHE A 239 12.43 -6.13 3.04
N GLU A 240 11.66 -6.05 4.11
CA GLU A 240 10.77 -7.10 4.56
C GLU A 240 9.31 -6.71 4.34
N LYS A 241 8.44 -7.71 4.23
CA LYS A 241 7.00 -7.50 4.26
C LYS A 241 6.55 -7.27 5.70
N THR A 242 5.53 -6.46 5.87
CA THR A 242 4.98 -6.14 7.20
C THR A 242 4.28 -7.34 7.83
N GLY A 243 3.87 -8.32 7.01
CA GLY A 243 3.08 -9.47 7.46
C GLY A 243 1.62 -9.14 7.71
N ILE A 244 1.13 -8.03 7.14
CA ILE A 244 -0.29 -7.69 7.19
C ILE A 244 -1.14 -8.84 6.65
N ASP A 245 -2.23 -9.13 7.31
CA ASP A 245 -3.19 -10.20 7.00
C ASP A 245 -4.11 -9.87 5.81
N LEU A 246 -3.50 -9.36 4.75
CA LEU A 246 -4.14 -9.06 3.47
C LEU A 246 -3.30 -9.60 2.31
N PRO A 247 -3.93 -10.10 1.24
CA PRO A 247 -3.20 -10.64 0.11
C PRO A 247 -2.56 -9.55 -0.76
N GLY A 248 -1.39 -9.85 -1.31
CA GLY A 248 -0.79 -9.03 -2.36
C GLY A 248 0.03 -7.86 -1.87
N GLU A 249 0.57 -7.89 -0.65
CA GLU A 249 1.53 -6.89 -0.19
C GLU A 249 2.71 -6.80 -1.15
N ALA A 250 2.97 -5.58 -1.67
CA ALA A 250 4.06 -5.31 -2.57
C ALA A 250 5.41 -5.34 -1.83
N SER A 251 6.44 -5.85 -2.50
CA SER A 251 7.80 -5.78 -1.97
C SER A 251 8.45 -4.44 -2.32
N SER A 252 9.27 -3.91 -1.44
CA SER A 252 10.07 -2.72 -1.71
C SER A 252 10.97 -2.91 -2.92
N ILE A 253 11.09 -1.88 -3.75
CA ILE A 253 11.99 -1.87 -4.90
C ILE A 253 13.13 -0.92 -4.57
N MET A 254 14.30 -1.47 -4.35
CA MET A 254 15.51 -0.72 -4.02
C MET A 254 16.68 -1.19 -4.89
N HIS A 255 17.66 -0.31 -5.10
CA HIS A 255 18.92 -0.71 -5.73
C HIS A 255 19.57 -1.86 -4.97
N GLN A 256 20.23 -2.76 -5.69
CA GLN A 256 21.14 -3.70 -5.03
C GLN A 256 22.33 -2.92 -4.49
N LYS A 257 22.72 -3.14 -3.23
CA LYS A 257 23.81 -2.43 -2.55
C LYS A 257 25.10 -2.30 -3.39
N LYS A 258 25.47 -3.36 -4.10
CA LYS A 258 26.67 -3.41 -4.96
C LYS A 258 26.61 -2.46 -6.18
N ASN A 259 25.40 -2.00 -6.55
CA ASN A 259 25.17 -1.14 -7.72
C ASN A 259 24.96 0.32 -7.33
N VAL A 260 25.17 0.68 -6.06
CA VAL A 260 24.96 2.05 -5.56
C VAL A 260 26.28 2.81 -5.67
N GLY A 261 26.38 3.70 -6.65
CA GLY A 261 27.43 4.69 -6.79
C GLY A 261 27.13 5.99 -6.03
N ALA A 262 27.96 6.99 -6.24
CA ALA A 262 27.79 8.30 -5.57
C ALA A 262 26.49 9.01 -5.95
N VAL A 263 26.08 8.90 -7.22
CA VAL A 263 24.85 9.53 -7.72
C VAL A 263 23.61 8.85 -7.14
N GLU A 264 23.58 7.51 -7.12
CA GLU A 264 22.49 6.74 -6.53
C GLU A 264 22.37 7.04 -5.03
N LEU A 265 23.50 7.07 -4.31
CA LEU A 265 23.51 7.43 -2.87
C LEU A 265 22.97 8.83 -2.65
N ALA A 266 23.41 9.81 -3.45
CA ALA A 266 22.93 11.18 -3.33
C ALA A 266 21.41 11.27 -3.59
N THR A 267 20.89 10.62 -4.62
CA THR A 267 19.46 10.68 -4.96
C THR A 267 18.61 9.96 -3.91
N MET A 268 19.01 8.75 -3.49
CA MET A 268 18.27 8.00 -2.47
C MET A 268 18.24 8.72 -1.13
N SER A 269 19.21 9.59 -0.84
CA SER A 269 19.25 10.34 0.43
C SER A 269 18.11 11.36 0.59
N PHE A 270 17.45 11.77 -0.51
CA PHE A 270 16.32 12.71 -0.45
C PHE A 270 15.04 12.19 -1.11
N GLY A 271 15.00 10.89 -1.49
CA GLY A 271 13.76 10.23 -1.82
C GLY A 271 13.59 9.51 -3.14
N PRO A 272 14.24 9.88 -4.25
CA PRO A 272 14.23 9.05 -5.45
C PRO A 272 15.08 7.78 -5.20
N VAL A 273 14.46 6.72 -4.73
CA VAL A 273 15.16 5.51 -4.26
C VAL A 273 15.40 4.50 -5.36
N SER A 274 14.70 4.59 -6.47
CA SER A 274 14.86 3.67 -7.60
C SER A 274 15.04 4.41 -8.91
N TYR A 275 16.08 4.03 -9.63
CA TYR A 275 16.28 4.35 -11.03
C TYR A 275 16.19 3.08 -11.86
N THR A 276 15.11 2.35 -11.73
CA THR A 276 14.74 1.34 -12.72
C THR A 276 13.24 1.33 -12.84
N HIS A 277 12.76 1.99 -13.88
CA HIS A 277 11.51 1.72 -14.59
C HIS A 277 10.42 1.02 -13.77
N LEU A 278 9.89 1.66 -12.73
CA LEU A 278 8.47 1.57 -12.51
C LEU A 278 7.85 2.39 -13.65
N ARG A 279 7.76 1.80 -14.83
CA ARG A 279 6.66 2.13 -15.71
C ARG A 279 5.40 1.76 -14.93
N ALA A 280 4.89 2.68 -14.13
CA ALA A 280 3.48 2.83 -14.08
C ALA A 280 3.09 2.83 -15.55
N HIS A 281 2.32 1.84 -15.98
CA HIS A 281 1.75 1.87 -17.30
C HIS A 281 1.01 3.20 -17.39
N GLU A 282 1.67 4.18 -17.96
CA GLU A 282 1.04 5.39 -18.43
C GLU A 282 0.00 4.96 -19.45
N THR A 283 -1.19 5.04 -19.04
CA THR A 283 -2.29 5.34 -19.95
C THR A 283 -3.28 6.19 -19.22
#